data_bf5826cac7747b06de6929b3062bc5b4
#
_entry.id   bf5826cac7747b06de6929b3062bc5b4
#
_cell.length_a   1.000
_cell.length_b   1.000
_cell.length_c   1.000
_cell.angle_alpha   90.00
_cell.angle_beta   90.00
_cell.angle_gamma   90.00
#
_symmetry.space_group_name_H-M   'P 1'
#
loop_
_entity.id
_entity.type
_entity.pdbx_description
1 polymer ?
#
loop_
_entity_poly.entity_id
_entity_poly.type
_entity_poly.pdbx_seq_one_letter_code
_entity_poly.pdbx_strand_id
1 'polypeptide(L)'
;MNLMLTAKCNDVDAFHKAYLAVKPEFAHWCDASRCMFGKVDEHQLIELFFDVNPAKLKAWLGKASTQAMFQAHGFVPTRYTFTPLEMG
;
A
#
# COMPACT_ATOMS: atom_id res chain seq x y z
N MET A 1 -3.30 4.91 12.94
CA MET A 1 -1.99 5.42 12.51
C MET A 1 -2.01 5.68 11.03
N ASN A 2 -1.20 6.59 10.56
CA ASN A 2 -1.06 6.85 9.14
C ASN A 2 0.25 6.24 8.63
N LEU A 3 0.21 5.65 7.44
CA LEU A 3 1.31 4.89 6.87
C LEU A 3 1.65 5.41 5.48
N MET A 4 2.92 5.66 5.26
CA MET A 4 3.48 5.97 3.95
C MET A 4 4.42 4.83 3.54
N LEU A 5 4.28 4.37 2.31
CA LEU A 5 5.22 3.44 1.70
C LEU A 5 5.92 4.10 0.54
N THR A 6 7.22 3.86 0.43
CA THR A 6 7.91 3.94 -0.85
C THR A 6 8.26 2.51 -1.23
N ALA A 7 8.14 2.16 -2.49
CA ALA A 7 8.38 0.78 -2.90
C ALA A 7 9.00 0.71 -4.28
N LYS A 8 9.82 -0.33 -4.47
CA LYS A 8 10.31 -0.74 -5.79
C LYS A 8 9.51 -1.94 -6.26
N CYS A 9 9.30 -2.05 -7.56
CA CYS A 9 8.64 -3.18 -8.19
C CYS A 9 9.07 -3.33 -9.65
N ASN A 10 8.65 -4.42 -10.28
CA ASN A 10 9.03 -4.71 -11.67
C ASN A 10 8.43 -3.72 -12.66
N ASP A 11 7.14 -3.37 -12.47
CA ASP A 11 6.38 -2.46 -13.34
C ASP A 11 5.28 -1.82 -12.51
N VAL A 12 5.36 -0.51 -12.31
CA VAL A 12 4.41 0.24 -11.47
C VAL A 12 2.99 0.18 -12.04
N ASP A 13 2.82 0.27 -13.36
CA ASP A 13 1.49 0.25 -13.96
C ASP A 13 0.81 -1.12 -13.77
N ALA A 14 1.57 -2.21 -13.90
CA ALA A 14 1.06 -3.56 -13.63
C ALA A 14 0.72 -3.74 -12.15
N PHE A 15 1.56 -3.25 -11.25
CA PHE A 15 1.30 -3.32 -9.81
C PHE A 15 0.07 -2.48 -9.43
N HIS A 16 -0.12 -1.32 -10.05
CA HIS A 16 -1.29 -0.47 -9.82
C HIS A 16 -2.60 -1.20 -10.16
N LYS A 17 -2.61 -2.00 -11.22
CA LYS A 17 -3.78 -2.83 -11.55
C LYS A 17 -4.06 -3.85 -10.44
N ALA A 18 -3.03 -4.49 -9.91
CA ALA A 18 -3.16 -5.42 -8.79
C ALA A 18 -3.64 -4.70 -7.52
N TYR A 19 -3.11 -3.51 -7.25
CA TYR A 19 -3.54 -2.64 -6.15
C TYR A 19 -5.04 -2.33 -6.25
N LEU A 20 -5.52 -1.91 -7.42
CA LEU A 20 -6.94 -1.61 -7.61
C LEU A 20 -7.83 -2.84 -7.42
N ALA A 21 -7.36 -4.01 -7.83
CA ALA A 21 -8.10 -5.26 -7.65
C ALA A 21 -8.28 -5.65 -6.17
N VAL A 22 -7.30 -5.35 -5.31
CA VAL A 22 -7.36 -5.68 -3.88
C VAL A 22 -7.82 -4.51 -3.00
N LYS A 23 -7.95 -3.31 -3.56
CA LYS A 23 -8.36 -2.12 -2.81
C LYS A 23 -9.64 -2.30 -1.99
N PRO A 24 -10.68 -3.04 -2.45
CA PRO A 24 -11.86 -3.32 -1.62
C PRO A 24 -11.53 -4.00 -0.29
N GLU A 25 -10.42 -4.75 -0.20
CA GLU A 25 -9.99 -5.39 1.04
C GLU A 25 -9.40 -4.40 2.05
N PHE A 26 -8.95 -3.23 1.60
CA PHE A 26 -8.30 -2.23 2.48
C PHE A 26 -9.25 -1.68 3.54
N ALA A 27 -10.55 -1.68 3.29
CA ALA A 27 -11.55 -1.23 4.25
C ALA A 27 -11.52 -2.03 5.57
N HIS A 28 -10.96 -3.24 5.55
CA HIS A 28 -10.81 -4.06 6.75
C HIS A 28 -9.74 -3.55 7.71
N TRP A 29 -8.77 -2.76 7.22
CA TRP A 29 -7.65 -2.34 8.05
C TRP A 29 -7.28 -0.84 7.96
N CYS A 30 -7.94 -0.05 7.08
CA CYS A 30 -7.74 1.39 7.01
C CYS A 30 -8.97 2.10 6.45
N ASP A 31 -8.90 3.44 6.37
CA ASP A 31 -9.89 4.24 5.63
C ASP A 31 -9.56 4.17 4.13
N ALA A 32 -10.18 3.22 3.44
CA ALA A 32 -9.91 2.96 2.02
C ALA A 32 -10.27 4.15 1.11
N SER A 33 -11.19 5.03 1.52
CA SER A 33 -11.58 6.20 0.73
C SER A 33 -10.47 7.25 0.62
N ARG A 34 -9.48 7.19 1.52
CA ARG A 34 -8.38 8.15 1.58
C ARG A 34 -7.06 7.59 1.06
N CYS A 35 -7.01 6.32 0.67
CA CYS A 35 -5.80 5.71 0.14
C CYS A 35 -5.33 6.42 -1.13
N MET A 36 -4.03 6.61 -1.24
CA MET A 36 -3.41 7.24 -2.39
C MET A 36 -2.30 6.36 -2.95
N PHE A 37 -2.17 6.36 -4.27
CA PHE A 37 -1.14 5.66 -5.00
C PHE A 37 -0.47 6.64 -5.96
N GLY A 38 0.85 6.77 -5.86
CA GLY A 38 1.63 7.65 -6.72
C GLY A 38 2.72 6.89 -7.48
N LYS A 39 2.87 7.22 -8.75
CA LYS A 39 3.96 6.70 -9.59
C LYS A 39 5.12 7.69 -9.56
N VAL A 40 6.30 7.24 -9.13
CA VAL A 40 7.53 8.03 -9.17
C VAL A 40 8.22 7.83 -10.51
N ASP A 41 8.40 6.58 -10.91
CA ASP A 41 8.90 6.19 -12.22
C ASP A 41 8.37 4.79 -12.56
N GLU A 42 8.89 4.14 -13.59
CA GLU A 42 8.47 2.81 -14.05
C GLU A 42 8.61 1.73 -12.99
N HIS A 43 9.55 1.89 -12.04
CA HIS A 43 9.94 0.88 -11.06
C HIS A 43 9.78 1.33 -9.62
N GLN A 44 9.30 2.56 -9.38
CA GLN A 44 9.17 3.11 -8.04
C GLN A 44 7.81 3.78 -7.86
N LEU A 45 7.19 3.51 -6.72
CA LEU A 45 5.89 4.04 -6.34
C LEU A 45 5.88 4.55 -4.90
N ILE A 46 4.83 5.30 -4.59
CA ILE A 46 4.52 5.71 -3.22
C ILE A 46 3.05 5.43 -2.93
N GLU A 47 2.76 5.04 -1.69
CA GLU A 47 1.40 4.80 -1.22
C GLU A 47 1.18 5.49 0.11
N LEU A 48 -0.04 6.01 0.31
CA LEU A 48 -0.48 6.57 1.57
C LEU A 48 -1.72 5.83 2.06
N PHE A 49 -1.72 5.49 3.35
CA PHE A 49 -2.85 4.85 4.02
C PHE A 49 -3.16 5.61 5.31
N PHE A 50 -4.45 5.83 5.56
CA PHE A 50 -4.93 6.63 6.69
C PHE A 50 -5.77 5.77 7.63
N ASP A 51 -5.71 6.09 8.93
CA ASP A 51 -6.47 5.40 9.98
C ASP A 51 -6.22 3.88 9.96
N VAL A 52 -4.97 3.49 9.83
CA VAL A 52 -4.57 2.09 9.75
C VAL A 52 -4.69 1.42 11.12
N ASN A 53 -5.33 0.26 11.15
CA ASN A 53 -5.31 -0.64 12.30
C ASN A 53 -4.12 -1.60 12.13
N PRO A 54 -3.06 -1.50 12.95
CA PRO A 54 -1.83 -2.27 12.75
C PRO A 54 -2.04 -3.79 12.82
N ALA A 55 -2.90 -4.26 13.73
CA ALA A 55 -3.14 -5.69 13.88
C ALA A 55 -3.87 -6.28 12.67
N LYS A 56 -4.85 -5.55 12.15
CA LYS A 56 -5.59 -5.97 10.96
C LYS A 56 -4.75 -5.89 9.69
N LEU A 57 -3.89 -4.87 9.57
CA LEU A 57 -2.93 -4.79 8.47
C LEU A 57 -1.97 -5.98 8.49
N LYS A 58 -1.43 -6.31 9.67
CA LYS A 58 -0.54 -7.46 9.83
C LYS A 58 -1.20 -8.75 9.37
N ALA A 59 -2.47 -8.96 9.74
CA ALA A 59 -3.22 -10.14 9.32
C ALA A 59 -3.41 -10.18 7.79
N TRP A 60 -3.72 -9.04 7.16
CA TRP A 60 -3.87 -8.95 5.70
C TRP A 60 -2.53 -9.20 4.99
N LEU A 61 -1.44 -8.65 5.49
CA LEU A 61 -0.10 -8.87 4.93
C LEU A 61 0.33 -10.33 5.03
N GLY A 62 -0.14 -11.06 6.03
CA GLY A 62 0.16 -12.49 6.22
C GLY A 62 -0.62 -13.43 5.33
N LYS A 63 -1.63 -12.95 4.59
CA LYS A 63 -2.41 -13.81 3.69
C LYS A 63 -1.54 -14.32 2.54
N ALA A 64 -1.73 -15.59 2.19
CA ALA A 64 -0.99 -16.21 1.08
C ALA A 64 -1.21 -15.46 -0.24
N SER A 65 -2.44 -15.01 -0.52
CA SER A 65 -2.75 -14.23 -1.73
C SER A 65 -2.04 -12.88 -1.76
N THR A 66 -1.91 -12.20 -0.63
CA THR A 66 -1.19 -10.94 -0.52
C THR A 66 0.31 -11.14 -0.78
N GLN A 67 0.90 -12.15 -0.16
CA GLN A 67 2.31 -12.48 -0.35
C GLN A 67 2.61 -12.89 -1.79
N ALA A 68 1.73 -13.69 -2.41
CA ALA A 68 1.87 -14.08 -3.81
C ALA A 68 1.84 -12.87 -4.75
N MET A 69 0.96 -11.90 -4.49
CA MET A 69 0.88 -10.66 -5.26
C MET A 69 2.19 -9.87 -5.17
N PHE A 70 2.74 -9.69 -3.96
CA PHE A 70 3.98 -8.97 -3.76
C PHE A 70 5.16 -9.65 -4.47
N GLN A 71 5.25 -10.97 -4.36
CA GLN A 71 6.30 -11.75 -5.03
C GLN A 71 6.19 -11.68 -6.56
N ALA A 72 4.98 -11.78 -7.09
CA ALA A 72 4.74 -11.75 -8.53
C ALA A 72 5.18 -10.42 -9.16
N HIS A 73 5.11 -9.32 -8.39
CA HIS A 73 5.46 -7.98 -8.87
C HIS A 73 6.84 -7.49 -8.40
N GLY A 74 7.59 -8.30 -7.66
CA GLY A 74 8.87 -7.90 -7.11
C GLY A 74 8.77 -6.69 -6.17
N PHE A 75 7.69 -6.65 -5.37
CA PHE A 75 7.38 -5.53 -4.49
C PHE A 75 8.27 -5.50 -3.27
N VAL A 76 9.06 -4.43 -3.13
CA VAL A 76 9.98 -4.24 -2.00
C VAL A 76 9.70 -2.88 -1.36
N PRO A 77 8.91 -2.85 -0.26
CA PRO A 77 8.52 -1.60 0.38
C PRO A 77 9.50 -1.13 1.45
N THR A 78 9.52 0.19 1.65
CA THR A 78 10.02 0.84 2.86
C THR A 78 8.85 1.57 3.50
N ARG A 79 8.64 1.34 4.80
CA ARG A 79 7.46 1.84 5.52
C ARG A 79 7.83 2.96 6.46
N TYR A 80 6.95 3.99 6.52
CA TYR A 80 7.05 5.10 7.45
C TYR A 80 5.70 5.34 8.09
N THR A 81 5.68 5.61 9.39
CA THR A 81 4.49 6.18 10.02
C THR A 81 4.63 7.70 10.03
N PHE A 82 3.51 8.41 9.91
CA PHE A 82 3.55 9.85 9.92
C PHE A 82 2.33 10.46 10.61
N THR A 83 2.50 11.66 11.13
CA THR A 83 1.43 12.47 11.71
C THR A 83 1.28 13.73 10.85
N PRO A 84 0.11 14.00 10.25
CA PRO A 84 -0.07 15.25 9.52
C PRO A 84 -0.04 16.42 10.48
N LEU A 85 0.82 17.40 10.20
CA LEU A 85 0.91 18.63 11.01
C LEU A 85 0.00 19.72 10.46
N GLU A 86 -0.24 19.71 9.16
CA GLU A 86 -1.06 20.70 8.50
C GLU A 86 -1.76 20.05 7.30
N MET A 87 -3.05 20.28 7.18
CA MET A 87 -3.87 19.64 6.15
C MET A 87 -4.37 20.64 5.09
N GLY A 88 -3.70 21.71 4.96
CA GLY A 88 -3.95 22.68 3.90
C GLY A 88 -5.06 23.58 4.15
#